data_0834ccf717d11d69ab8c3409d8c9bcf3
#
_entry.id   0834ccf717d11d69ab8c3409d8c9bcf3
#
_cell.length_a   1.000
_cell.length_b   1.000
_cell.length_c   1.000
_cell.angle_alpha   90.00
_cell.angle_beta   90.00
_cell.angle_gamma   90.00
#
_symmetry.space_group_name_H-M   'P 1'
#
loop_
_entity.id
_entity.type
_entity.pdbx_description
1 polymer ?
#
loop_
_entity_poly.entity_id
_entity_poly.type
_entity_poly.pdbx_seq_one_letter_code
_entity_poly.pdbx_strand_id
1 'polypeptide(L)' 'QIVLKVVKDINKQYSIHDFRIVTGPTHTNLIFDVLIPSNDQIKHDLLKEQINEKLQNINPNYQTVMQIEHSFV' A
#
# COMPACT_ATOMS: atom_id res chain seq x y z
N GLN A 1 5.20 -11.25 2.96
CA GLN A 1 4.14 -10.35 3.41
C GLN A 1 3.37 -9.82 2.19
N ILE A 2 2.06 -9.97 2.21
CA ILE A 2 1.22 -9.77 1.02
C ILE A 2 1.21 -8.30 0.52
N VAL A 3 1.20 -7.33 1.43
CA VAL A 3 1.17 -5.92 1.05
C VAL A 3 2.46 -5.52 0.36
N LEU A 4 3.59 -5.95 0.89
CA LEU A 4 4.89 -5.70 0.28
C LEU A 4 4.95 -6.30 -1.13
N LYS A 5 4.45 -7.51 -1.29
CA LYS A 5 4.42 -8.16 -2.60
C LYS A 5 3.60 -7.37 -3.60
N VAL A 6 2.40 -6.93 -3.21
CA VAL A 6 1.53 -6.11 -4.07
C VAL A 6 2.22 -4.82 -4.49
N VAL A 7 2.83 -4.13 -3.54
CA VAL A 7 3.53 -2.87 -3.79
C VAL A 7 4.73 -3.09 -4.72
N LYS A 8 5.52 -4.14 -4.49
CA LYS A 8 6.67 -4.49 -5.33
C LYS A 8 6.24 -4.92 -6.74
N ASP A 9 5.08 -5.55 -6.88
CA ASP A 9 4.56 -5.92 -8.19
C ASP A 9 4.18 -4.69 -9.03
N ILE A 10 3.77 -3.60 -8.39
CA ILE A 10 3.52 -2.33 -9.09
C ILE A 10 4.83 -1.70 -9.54
N ASN A 11 5.81 -1.63 -8.64
CA ASN A 11 7.12 -1.08 -8.96
C ASN A 11 8.16 -1.63 -7.97
N LYS A 12 9.22 -2.23 -8.48
CA LYS A 12 10.25 -2.85 -7.65
C LYS A 12 10.95 -1.89 -6.72
N GLN A 13 10.93 -0.58 -7.04
CA GLN A 13 11.56 0.45 -6.22
C GLN A 13 10.69 0.90 -5.05
N TYR A 14 9.43 0.48 -5.01
CA TYR A 14 8.53 0.85 -3.94
C TYR A 14 8.75 -0.06 -2.73
N SER A 15 8.50 0.47 -1.55
CA SER A 15 8.61 -0.26 -0.29
C SER A 15 7.51 0.18 0.66
N ILE A 16 7.40 -0.49 1.80
CA ILE A 16 6.42 -0.13 2.82
C ILE A 16 7.10 0.02 4.18
N HIS A 17 6.52 0.86 5.03
CA HIS A 17 6.96 1.09 6.41
C HIS A 17 5.76 1.05 7.35
N ASP A 18 6.05 0.76 8.63
CA ASP A 18 5.07 0.85 9.72
C ASP A 18 3.80 0.05 9.46
N PHE A 19 3.99 -1.16 9.00
CA PHE A 19 2.87 -2.04 8.67
C PHE A 19 2.18 -2.54 9.93
N ARG A 20 0.84 -2.41 9.97
CA ARG A 20 0.00 -2.95 11.04
C ARG A 20 -1.28 -3.54 10.46
N ILE A 21 -1.76 -4.59 11.13
CA ILE A 21 -3.06 -5.21 10.81
C ILE A 21 -3.98 -5.00 12.01
N VAL A 22 -5.19 -4.49 11.75
CA VAL A 22 -6.23 -4.40 12.76
C VAL A 22 -7.42 -5.21 12.25
N THR A 23 -7.67 -6.34 12.91
CA THR A 23 -8.76 -7.24 12.55
C THR A 23 -10.04 -6.81 13.26
N GLY A 24 -11.07 -6.52 12.50
CA GLY A 24 -12.41 -6.23 13.02
C GLY A 24 -13.38 -7.38 12.73
N PRO A 25 -14.62 -7.24 13.18
CA PRO A 25 -15.62 -8.30 12.98
C PRO A 25 -16.03 -8.50 11.52
N THR A 26 -15.97 -7.45 10.68
CA THR A 26 -16.39 -7.52 9.27
C THR A 26 -15.28 -7.16 8.30
N HIS A 27 -14.28 -6.39 8.74
CA HIS A 27 -13.20 -5.92 7.89
C HIS A 27 -11.86 -6.09 8.59
N THR A 28 -10.82 -6.23 7.80
CA THR A 28 -9.44 -6.20 8.27
C THR A 28 -8.77 -4.97 7.72
N ASN A 29 -8.30 -4.08 8.59
CA ASN A 29 -7.61 -2.87 8.19
C ASN A 29 -6.12 -3.14 8.05
N LEU A 30 -5.58 -2.78 6.89
CA LEU A 30 -4.15 -2.84 6.61
C LEU A 30 -3.64 -1.40 6.63
N ILE A 31 -2.79 -1.09 7.60
CA ILE A 31 -2.28 0.26 7.85
C ILE A 31 -0.79 0.26 7.55
N PHE A 32 -0.36 1.13 6.65
CA PHE A 32 1.05 1.17 6.25
C PHE A 32 1.39 2.46 5.51
N ASP A 33 2.68 2.76 5.45
CA ASP A 33 3.21 3.81 4.62
C ASP A 33 3.85 3.19 3.39
N VAL A 34 3.66 3.82 2.22
CA VAL A 34 4.30 3.42 0.98
C VAL A 34 5.42 4.40 0.68
N LEU A 35 6.64 3.87 0.51
CA LEU A 35 7.80 4.67 0.20
C LEU A 35 8.13 4.55 -1.28
N ILE A 36 8.16 5.70 -1.96
CA ILE A 36 8.46 5.76 -3.39
C ILE A 36 9.70 6.64 -3.62
N PRO A 37 10.39 6.47 -4.76
CA PRO A 37 11.56 7.31 -5.07
C PRO A 37 11.21 8.79 -5.09
N SER A 38 12.18 9.62 -4.71
CA SER A 38 11.98 11.08 -4.61
C SER A 38 11.58 11.72 -5.93
N ASN A 39 12.00 11.13 -7.05
CA ASN A 39 11.72 11.64 -8.39
C ASN A 39 10.49 10.99 -9.05
N ASP A 40 9.79 10.12 -8.34
CA ASP A 40 8.59 9.49 -8.88
C ASP A 40 7.45 10.51 -8.91
N GLN A 41 6.83 10.68 -10.06
CA GLN A 41 5.78 11.67 -10.27
C GLN A 41 4.38 11.06 -10.32
N ILE A 42 4.24 9.81 -9.90
CA ILE A 42 2.93 9.18 -9.86
C ILE A 42 1.99 9.96 -8.91
N LYS A 43 0.74 10.12 -9.32
CA LYS A 43 -0.26 10.75 -8.45
C LYS A 43 -0.56 9.82 -7.28
N HIS A 44 -0.50 10.36 -6.07
CA HIS A 44 -0.68 9.57 -4.85
C HIS A 44 -2.04 8.89 -4.82
N ASP A 45 -3.11 9.59 -5.23
CA ASP A 45 -4.45 9.01 -5.24
C ASP A 45 -4.55 7.83 -6.21
N LEU A 46 -3.89 7.92 -7.35
CA LEU A 46 -3.86 6.84 -8.32
C LEU A 46 -3.13 5.61 -7.76
N LEU A 47 -1.99 5.83 -7.12
CA LEU A 47 -1.22 4.74 -6.52
C LEU A 47 -2.01 4.06 -5.39
N LYS A 48 -2.65 4.85 -4.53
CA LYS A 48 -3.50 4.32 -3.46
C LYS A 48 -4.62 3.46 -4.02
N GLU A 49 -5.26 3.92 -5.08
CA GLU A 49 -6.34 3.19 -5.74
C GLU A 49 -5.85 1.86 -6.31
N GLN A 50 -4.69 1.87 -6.97
CA GLN A 50 -4.11 0.64 -7.52
C GLN A 50 -3.78 -0.37 -6.44
N ILE A 51 -3.18 0.06 -5.34
CA ILE A 51 -2.81 -0.82 -4.23
C ILE A 51 -4.08 -1.39 -3.59
N ASN A 52 -5.05 -0.53 -3.31
CA ASN A 52 -6.29 -0.95 -2.67
C ASN A 52 -7.04 -1.96 -3.53
N GLU A 53 -7.14 -1.73 -4.82
CA GLU A 53 -7.82 -2.63 -5.74
C GLU A 53 -7.15 -4.00 -5.77
N LYS A 54 -5.82 -4.04 -5.85
CA LYS A 54 -5.09 -5.31 -5.86
C LYS A 54 -5.28 -6.09 -4.56
N LEU A 55 -5.28 -5.40 -3.42
CA LEU A 55 -5.48 -6.05 -2.13
C LEU A 55 -6.91 -6.56 -1.99
N GLN A 56 -7.91 -5.81 -2.43
CA GLN A 56 -9.31 -6.24 -2.37
C GLN A 56 -9.60 -7.39 -3.33
N ASN A 57 -8.85 -7.51 -4.41
CA ASN A 57 -8.95 -8.68 -5.28
C ASN A 57 -8.45 -9.96 -4.59
N ILE A 58 -7.52 -9.82 -3.65
CA ILE A 58 -7.03 -10.94 -2.84
C ILE A 58 -8.04 -11.29 -1.75
N ASN A 59 -8.55 -10.27 -1.05
CA ASN A 59 -9.54 -10.44 -0.01
C ASN A 59 -10.45 -9.20 0.04
N PRO A 60 -11.75 -9.35 -0.31
CA PRO A 60 -12.67 -8.20 -0.34
C PRO A 60 -12.85 -7.51 1.02
N ASN A 61 -12.50 -8.19 2.12
CA ASN A 61 -12.62 -7.63 3.45
C ASN A 61 -11.42 -6.73 3.84
N TYR A 62 -10.39 -6.68 3.02
CA TYR A 62 -9.26 -5.78 3.28
C TYR A 62 -9.66 -4.34 3.01
N GLN A 63 -9.40 -3.48 3.99
CA GLN A 63 -9.47 -2.03 3.84
C GLN A 63 -8.09 -1.47 4.12
N THR A 64 -7.69 -0.47 3.35
CA THR A 64 -6.35 0.10 3.47
C THR A 64 -6.42 1.50 4.06
N VAL A 65 -5.46 1.78 4.94
CA VAL A 65 -5.16 3.12 5.45
C VAL A 65 -3.68 3.33 5.16
N MET A 66 -3.37 4.18 4.19
CA MET A 66 -1.98 4.34 3.76
C MET A 66 -1.61 5.78 3.52
N GLN A 67 -0.34 6.09 3.69
CA GLN A 67 0.26 7.35 3.30
C GLN A 67 1.36 7.05 2.28
N ILE A 68 1.49 7.93 1.29
CA ILE A 68 2.55 7.83 0.31
C ILE A 68 3.64 8.81 0.70
N GLU A 69 4.87 8.32 0.85
CA GLU A 69 6.01 9.15 1.21
C GLU A 69 7.10 9.03 0.15
N HIS A 70 7.76 10.14 -0.12
CA HIS A 70 8.92 10.13 -1.03
C HIS A 70 10.20 9.93 -0.22
N SER A 71 11.08 9.06 -0.71
CA SER A 71 12.38 8.87 -0.11
C SER A 71 13.27 10.07 -0.39
N PHE A 72 14.26 10.30 0.48
CA PHE A 72 15.20 11.39 0.31
C PHE A 72 16.43 11.01 -0.53
N VAL A 73 16.47 9.81 -1.03
CA VAL A 73 17.65 9.31 -1.76
C VAL A 73 17.31 9.11 -3.21
#